data_520c6b8574ba1a5f4eb926ea8a763d4d
#
_entry.id   520c6b8574ba1a5f4eb926ea8a763d4d
#
_cell.length_a   1.000
_cell.length_b   1.000
_cell.length_c   1.000
_cell.angle_alpha   90.00
_cell.angle_beta   90.00
_cell.angle_gamma   90.00
#
_symmetry.space_group_name_H-M   'P 1'
#
loop_
_entity.id
_entity.type
_entity.pdbx_description
1 polymer ?
#
loop_
_entity_poly.entity_id
_entity_poly.type
_entity_poly.pdbx_seq_one_letter_code
_entity_poly.pdbx_strand_id
1 'polypeptide(L)'
;VFYNIRSLSGHRDNLSLGYVGSQGTHSGSIAYSTPVNRMGTKVNVAFSANTVRIIRDLGYKTKGNAQSLSLGVSQPLITTAKTRSEVFLEYNHQKSKTEMTDPINYTLVDDKSNEFALGFAMTNYGKSHLIYQRHSLVHGNVSYGVRDQNTTAENYNLYRGAAIYQKAYQHGQQINARMELQKSFKENVPSSRSFYIGGMNTVRGYYENFLAAD
;
A
#
# COMPACT_ATOMS: atom_id res chain seq x y z
N VAL A 1 -13.24 -5.86 -12.76
CA VAL A 1 -13.13 -5.05 -14.00
C VAL A 1 -12.10 -3.98 -13.76
N PHE A 2 -11.18 -3.78 -14.71
CA PHE A 2 -10.15 -2.74 -14.64
C PHE A 2 -10.11 -1.97 -15.95
N TYR A 3 -10.08 -0.65 -15.84
CA TYR A 3 -9.92 0.27 -16.99
C TYR A 3 -8.70 1.15 -16.74
N ASN A 4 -7.93 1.36 -17.81
CA ASN A 4 -6.78 2.25 -17.80
C ASN A 4 -6.87 3.17 -19.03
N ILE A 5 -7.06 4.46 -18.79
CA ILE A 5 -7.21 5.48 -19.83
C ILE A 5 -5.95 6.33 -19.80
N ARG A 6 -5.23 6.33 -20.92
CA ARG A 6 -3.99 7.11 -21.08
C ARG A 6 -4.27 8.37 -21.85
N SER A 7 -3.66 9.47 -21.38
CA SER A 7 -3.73 10.79 -22.02
C SER A 7 -5.17 11.32 -22.17
N LEU A 8 -5.97 11.19 -21.10
CA LEU A 8 -7.35 11.69 -21.06
C LEU A 8 -7.42 13.20 -21.30
N SER A 9 -6.49 13.97 -20.73
CA SER A 9 -6.38 15.42 -20.89
C SER A 9 -5.43 15.85 -22.04
N GLY A 10 -4.81 14.92 -22.74
CA GLY A 10 -3.79 15.20 -23.75
C GLY A 10 -2.38 15.45 -23.19
N HIS A 11 -2.19 15.43 -21.86
CA HIS A 11 -0.93 15.74 -21.19
C HIS A 11 -0.15 14.51 -20.70
N ARG A 12 -0.34 13.35 -21.31
CA ARG A 12 0.27 12.06 -20.92
C ARG A 12 -0.13 11.64 -19.51
N ASP A 13 -1.28 12.06 -19.07
CA ASP A 13 -1.92 11.63 -17.83
C ASP A 13 -2.43 10.19 -17.92
N ASN A 14 -2.68 9.60 -16.78
CA ASN A 14 -3.19 8.24 -16.67
C ASN A 14 -4.30 8.19 -15.63
N LEU A 15 -5.47 7.70 -16.04
CA LEU A 15 -6.60 7.41 -15.16
C LEU A 15 -6.80 5.90 -15.08
N SER A 16 -6.74 5.36 -13.88
CA SER A 16 -7.01 3.94 -13.62
C SER A 16 -8.27 3.81 -12.77
N LEU A 17 -9.17 2.95 -13.20
CA LEU A 17 -10.41 2.61 -12.50
C LEU A 17 -10.39 1.11 -12.23
N GLY A 18 -10.70 0.69 -11.02
CA GLY A 18 -10.75 -0.70 -10.61
C GLY A 18 -12.01 -1.02 -9.83
N TYR A 19 -12.63 -2.16 -10.12
CA TYR A 19 -13.70 -2.72 -9.32
C TYR A 19 -13.57 -4.23 -9.24
N VAL A 20 -13.67 -4.74 -8.02
CA VAL A 20 -13.73 -6.18 -7.71
C VAL A 20 -14.96 -6.41 -6.84
N GLY A 21 -15.81 -7.35 -7.23
CA GLY A 21 -17.01 -7.71 -6.49
C GLY A 21 -17.15 -9.23 -6.37
N SER A 22 -17.52 -9.68 -5.17
CA SER A 22 -17.90 -11.05 -4.85
C SER A 22 -19.01 -11.02 -3.79
N GLN A 23 -19.55 -12.18 -3.41
CA GLN A 23 -20.62 -12.27 -2.39
C GLN A 23 -20.23 -11.62 -1.05
N GLY A 24 -18.95 -11.65 -0.68
CA GLY A 24 -18.47 -11.11 0.60
C GLY A 24 -17.56 -9.91 0.49
N THR A 25 -17.17 -9.50 -0.71
CA THR A 25 -16.18 -8.42 -0.88
C THR A 25 -16.56 -7.51 -2.03
N HIS A 26 -16.53 -6.20 -1.76
CA HIS A 26 -16.66 -5.16 -2.77
C HIS A 26 -15.50 -4.19 -2.61
N SER A 27 -14.73 -3.99 -3.66
CA SER A 27 -13.59 -3.08 -3.68
C SER A 27 -13.65 -2.20 -4.92
N GLY A 28 -13.56 -0.89 -4.72
CA GLY A 28 -13.49 0.10 -5.78
C GLY A 28 -12.23 0.95 -5.63
N SER A 29 -11.61 1.31 -6.74
CA SER A 29 -10.45 2.20 -6.76
C SER A 29 -10.46 3.12 -7.96
N ILE A 30 -9.98 4.33 -7.74
CA ILE A 30 -9.69 5.32 -8.77
C ILE A 30 -8.31 5.91 -8.51
N ALA A 31 -7.49 5.99 -9.54
CA ALA A 31 -6.18 6.63 -9.45
C ALA A 31 -5.94 7.49 -10.69
N TYR A 32 -5.44 8.70 -10.45
CA TYR A 32 -5.07 9.64 -11.51
C TYR A 32 -3.65 10.10 -11.32
N SER A 33 -2.87 10.11 -12.37
CA SER A 33 -1.53 10.65 -12.37
C SER A 33 -1.29 11.54 -13.59
N THR A 34 -0.65 12.69 -13.40
CA THR A 34 -0.36 13.63 -14.49
C THR A 34 1.01 14.26 -14.29
N PRO A 35 1.79 14.43 -15.37
CA PRO A 35 2.98 15.27 -15.33
C PRO A 35 2.55 16.74 -15.24
N VAL A 36 3.19 17.50 -14.36
CA VAL A 36 2.85 18.91 -14.09
C VAL A 36 3.88 19.89 -14.65
N ASN A 37 5.05 19.42 -15.07
CA ASN A 37 6.08 20.26 -15.68
C ASN A 37 6.90 19.50 -16.74
N ARG A 38 7.75 20.26 -17.43
CA ARG A 38 8.66 19.72 -18.47
C ARG A 38 9.80 18.84 -17.93
N MET A 39 10.10 18.95 -16.64
CA MET A 39 11.11 18.11 -15.97
C MET A 39 10.57 16.73 -15.60
N GLY A 40 9.27 16.47 -15.87
CA GLY A 40 8.65 15.19 -15.65
C GLY A 40 8.16 14.97 -14.22
N THR A 41 8.06 16.04 -13.40
CA THR A 41 7.41 15.95 -12.09
C THR A 41 5.98 15.45 -12.27
N LYS A 42 5.57 14.44 -11.50
CA LYS A 42 4.23 13.87 -11.55
C LYS A 42 3.51 14.10 -10.24
N VAL A 43 2.22 14.37 -10.35
CA VAL A 43 1.28 14.38 -9.24
C VAL A 43 0.39 13.15 -9.38
N ASN A 44 0.18 12.46 -8.28
CA ASN A 44 -0.64 11.25 -8.19
C ASN A 44 -1.71 11.45 -7.13
N VAL A 45 -2.94 11.08 -7.46
CA VAL A 45 -4.07 11.05 -6.52
C VAL A 45 -4.74 9.69 -6.67
N ALA A 46 -4.93 8.98 -5.57
CA ALA A 46 -5.64 7.72 -5.59
C ALA A 46 -6.63 7.64 -4.42
N PHE A 47 -7.78 7.06 -4.69
CA PHE A 47 -8.79 6.75 -3.68
C PHE A 47 -9.20 5.30 -3.84
N SER A 48 -9.36 4.60 -2.73
CA SER A 48 -9.95 3.26 -2.72
C SER A 48 -10.93 3.09 -1.57
N ALA A 49 -11.95 2.28 -1.80
CA ALA A 49 -12.91 1.86 -0.79
C ALA A 49 -13.12 0.36 -0.90
N ASN A 50 -13.11 -0.31 0.24
CA ASN A 50 -13.25 -1.75 0.35
C ASN A 50 -14.25 -2.09 1.45
N THR A 51 -15.15 -3.03 1.17
CA THR A 51 -16.07 -3.63 2.14
C THR A 51 -15.90 -5.14 2.09
N VAL A 52 -15.69 -5.75 3.26
CA VAL A 52 -15.58 -7.20 3.41
C VAL A 52 -16.63 -7.66 4.42
N ARG A 53 -17.38 -8.71 4.10
CA ARG A 53 -18.32 -9.38 5.01
C ARG A 53 -17.90 -10.82 5.15
N ILE A 54 -17.80 -11.30 6.37
CA ILE A 54 -17.60 -12.73 6.63
C ILE A 54 -18.94 -13.42 6.44
N ILE A 55 -19.00 -14.29 5.42
CA ILE A 55 -20.22 -15.03 5.03
C ILE A 55 -20.30 -16.37 5.78
N ARG A 56 -19.16 -16.83 6.33
CA ARG A 56 -19.11 -18.13 7.03
C ARG A 56 -19.90 -18.04 8.33
N ASP A 57 -20.74 -19.05 8.56
CA ASP A 57 -21.49 -19.16 9.80
C ASP A 57 -20.56 -19.64 10.92
N LEU A 58 -20.06 -18.69 11.69
CA LEU A 58 -19.20 -18.89 12.86
C LEU A 58 -19.94 -18.55 14.17
N GLY A 59 -21.29 -18.43 14.11
CA GLY A 59 -22.09 -17.93 15.23
C GLY A 59 -22.06 -16.42 15.42
N TYR A 60 -21.31 -15.69 14.58
CA TYR A 60 -21.29 -14.23 14.53
C TYR A 60 -21.00 -13.73 13.11
N LYS A 61 -21.52 -12.56 12.79
CA LYS A 61 -21.27 -11.90 11.51
C LYS A 61 -20.43 -10.66 11.71
N THR A 62 -19.44 -10.46 10.84
CA THR A 62 -18.60 -9.27 10.87
C THR A 62 -18.59 -8.57 9.52
N LYS A 63 -18.45 -7.24 9.56
CA LYS A 63 -18.33 -6.38 8.41
C LYS A 63 -17.14 -5.45 8.61
N GLY A 64 -16.19 -5.49 7.68
CA GLY A 64 -15.06 -4.56 7.59
C GLY A 64 -15.28 -3.55 6.48
N ASN A 65 -15.00 -2.28 6.76
CA ASN A 65 -14.97 -1.21 5.78
C ASN A 65 -13.61 -0.53 5.87
N ALA A 66 -12.94 -0.34 4.74
CA ALA A 66 -11.70 0.41 4.67
C ALA A 66 -11.77 1.43 3.53
N GLN A 67 -11.24 2.62 3.77
CA GLN A 67 -11.11 3.69 2.79
C GLN A 67 -9.70 4.23 2.84
N SER A 68 -9.11 4.52 1.70
CA SER A 68 -7.80 5.16 1.63
C SER A 68 -7.78 6.27 0.59
N LEU A 69 -7.10 7.36 0.94
CA LEU A 69 -6.76 8.47 0.04
C LEU A 69 -5.24 8.60 0.03
N SER A 70 -4.66 8.56 -1.15
CA SER A 70 -3.22 8.76 -1.36
C SER A 70 -2.99 9.97 -2.25
N LEU A 71 -2.10 10.85 -1.83
CA LEU A 71 -1.63 11.99 -2.59
C LEU A 71 -0.11 11.84 -2.72
N GLY A 72 0.43 12.05 -3.92
CA GLY A 72 1.86 11.88 -4.15
C GLY A 72 2.41 12.88 -5.15
N VAL A 73 3.65 13.26 -4.94
CA VAL A 73 4.47 14.00 -5.91
C VAL A 73 5.75 13.23 -6.12
N SER A 74 6.14 12.99 -7.35
CA SER A 74 7.43 12.39 -7.69
C SER A 74 8.18 13.23 -8.71
N GLN A 75 9.51 13.36 -8.50
CA GLN A 75 10.43 14.07 -9.36
C GLN A 75 11.46 13.10 -9.88
N PRO A 76 11.49 12.82 -11.20
CA PRO A 76 12.58 12.08 -11.80
C PRO A 76 13.90 12.84 -11.64
N LEU A 77 14.96 12.15 -11.21
CA LEU A 77 16.33 12.68 -11.12
C LEU A 77 17.17 12.21 -12.30
N ILE A 78 17.10 10.93 -12.61
CA ILE A 78 17.83 10.30 -13.71
C ILE A 78 16.82 9.54 -14.58
N THR A 79 16.86 9.78 -15.87
CA THR A 79 16.04 9.05 -16.84
C THR A 79 16.92 8.72 -18.04
N THR A 80 17.52 7.55 -18.02
CA THR A 80 18.32 6.98 -19.11
C THR A 80 17.75 5.65 -19.55
N ALA A 81 18.26 5.09 -20.64
CA ALA A 81 17.88 3.76 -21.06
C ALA A 81 18.24 2.66 -20.06
N LYS A 82 19.26 2.88 -19.21
CA LYS A 82 19.76 1.90 -18.24
C LYS A 82 19.32 2.18 -16.81
N THR A 83 19.01 3.43 -16.46
CA THR A 83 18.73 3.82 -15.08
C THR A 83 17.61 4.84 -15.05
N ARG A 84 16.64 4.59 -14.18
CA ARG A 84 15.60 5.55 -13.81
C ARG A 84 15.65 5.71 -12.31
N SER A 85 15.69 6.95 -11.84
CA SER A 85 15.58 7.23 -10.41
C SER A 85 14.68 8.44 -10.19
N GLU A 86 13.97 8.41 -9.07
CA GLU A 86 13.08 9.49 -8.65
C GLU A 86 13.09 9.65 -7.14
N VAL A 87 12.86 10.86 -6.69
CA VAL A 87 12.46 11.16 -5.31
C VAL A 87 10.96 11.34 -5.27
N PHE A 88 10.34 10.99 -4.15
CA PHE A 88 8.91 11.12 -3.99
C PHE A 88 8.55 11.59 -2.58
N LEU A 89 7.43 12.29 -2.50
CA LEU A 89 6.72 12.62 -1.28
C LEU A 89 5.29 12.08 -1.42
N GLU A 90 4.84 11.32 -0.44
CA GLU A 90 3.51 10.72 -0.42
C GLU A 90 2.81 11.04 0.90
N TYR A 91 1.54 11.32 0.83
CA TYR A 91 0.61 11.39 1.95
C TYR A 91 -0.47 10.33 1.77
N ASN A 92 -0.68 9.53 2.81
CA ASN A 92 -1.70 8.50 2.84
C ASN A 92 -2.62 8.72 4.04
N HIS A 93 -3.91 8.84 3.79
CA HIS A 93 -4.96 8.84 4.80
C HIS A 93 -5.76 7.55 4.69
N GLN A 94 -5.90 6.83 5.77
CA GLN A 94 -6.66 5.57 5.81
C GLN A 94 -7.64 5.59 6.97
N LYS A 95 -8.86 5.10 6.72
CA LYS A 95 -9.86 4.76 7.73
C LYS A 95 -10.20 3.30 7.59
N SER A 96 -10.25 2.59 8.72
CA SER A 96 -10.64 1.18 8.77
C SER A 96 -11.61 0.98 9.92
N LYS A 97 -12.76 0.38 9.66
CA LYS A 97 -13.76 0.06 10.68
C LYS A 97 -14.18 -1.39 10.53
N THR A 98 -14.15 -2.12 11.64
CA THR A 98 -14.64 -3.50 11.70
C THR A 98 -15.73 -3.59 12.76
N GLU A 99 -16.87 -4.09 12.36
CA GLU A 99 -18.07 -4.22 13.20
C GLU A 99 -18.51 -5.67 13.25
N MET A 100 -18.90 -6.13 14.42
CA MET A 100 -19.75 -7.30 14.58
C MET A 100 -21.19 -6.84 14.34
N THR A 101 -21.93 -7.54 13.47
CA THR A 101 -23.28 -7.15 13.07
C THR A 101 -24.36 -8.11 13.58
N ASP A 102 -23.96 -9.27 14.11
CA ASP A 102 -24.84 -10.29 14.65
C ASP A 102 -24.03 -11.14 15.66
N PRO A 103 -24.53 -11.50 16.86
CA PRO A 103 -25.88 -11.22 17.41
C PRO A 103 -26.06 -9.80 17.97
N ILE A 104 -24.97 -9.06 18.17
CA ILE A 104 -24.99 -7.71 18.77
C ILE A 104 -24.18 -6.77 17.85
N ASN A 105 -24.71 -5.59 17.56
CA ASN A 105 -23.95 -4.57 16.85
C ASN A 105 -22.87 -3.99 17.77
N TYR A 106 -21.61 -4.31 17.46
CA TYR A 106 -20.46 -3.87 18.23
C TYR A 106 -19.31 -3.48 17.31
N THR A 107 -18.73 -2.31 17.53
CA THR A 107 -17.51 -1.88 16.82
C THR A 107 -16.29 -2.54 17.46
N LEU A 108 -15.61 -3.38 16.71
CA LEU A 108 -14.39 -4.07 17.12
C LEU A 108 -13.16 -3.18 16.95
N VAL A 109 -13.09 -2.47 15.83
CA VAL A 109 -11.96 -1.60 15.46
C VAL A 109 -12.51 -0.39 14.72
N ASP A 110 -12.03 0.80 15.04
CA ASP A 110 -12.22 2.05 14.28
C ASP A 110 -10.90 2.81 14.28
N ASP A 111 -10.10 2.58 13.24
CA ASP A 111 -8.77 3.14 13.11
C ASP A 111 -8.74 4.23 12.04
N LYS A 112 -8.06 5.31 12.34
CA LYS A 112 -7.71 6.37 11.39
C LYS A 112 -6.21 6.58 11.41
N SER A 113 -5.61 6.61 10.24
CA SER A 113 -4.17 6.86 10.13
C SER A 113 -3.85 7.90 9.07
N ASN A 114 -2.81 8.65 9.34
CA ASN A 114 -2.17 9.57 8.41
C ASN A 114 -0.70 9.23 8.34
N GLU A 115 -0.15 9.10 7.15
CA GLU A 115 1.26 8.83 6.91
C GLU A 115 1.82 9.83 5.90
N PHE A 116 2.99 10.38 6.20
CA PHE A 116 3.85 11.09 5.25
C PHE A 116 5.07 10.23 4.98
N ALA A 117 5.38 9.99 3.72
CA ALA A 117 6.53 9.23 3.29
C ALA A 117 7.39 10.07 2.33
N LEU A 118 8.64 10.30 2.71
CA LEU A 118 9.67 10.88 1.83
C LEU A 118 10.62 9.76 1.41
N GLY A 119 10.88 9.62 0.12
CA GLY A 119 11.68 8.51 -0.33
C GLY A 119 12.32 8.69 -1.68
N PHE A 120 13.05 7.65 -2.04
CA PHE A 120 13.80 7.52 -3.28
C PHE A 120 13.50 6.15 -3.89
N ALA A 121 13.30 6.11 -5.20
CA ALA A 121 13.16 4.88 -5.95
C ALA A 121 14.15 4.86 -7.12
N MET A 122 14.71 3.68 -7.42
CA MET A 122 15.62 3.50 -8.53
C MET A 122 15.36 2.17 -9.24
N THR A 123 15.40 2.21 -10.56
CA THR A 123 15.35 1.02 -11.42
C THR A 123 16.56 0.99 -12.31
N ASN A 124 17.32 -0.10 -12.27
CA ASN A 124 18.45 -0.36 -13.18
C ASN A 124 18.07 -1.48 -14.15
N TYR A 125 18.24 -1.22 -15.44
CA TYR A 125 17.99 -2.15 -16.53
C TYR A 125 19.33 -2.65 -17.09
N GLY A 126 19.59 -3.94 -16.95
CA GLY A 126 20.68 -4.62 -17.66
C GLY A 126 20.16 -5.34 -18.90
N LYS A 127 21.04 -6.01 -19.64
CA LYS A 127 20.66 -6.76 -20.86
C LYS A 127 19.64 -7.88 -20.56
N SER A 128 19.77 -8.56 -19.42
CA SER A 128 18.91 -9.70 -19.03
C SER A 128 18.41 -9.60 -17.59
N HIS A 129 18.61 -8.46 -16.90
CA HIS A 129 18.19 -8.30 -15.52
C HIS A 129 17.60 -6.90 -15.28
N LEU A 130 16.77 -6.83 -14.25
CA LEU A 130 16.19 -5.60 -13.70
C LEU A 130 16.41 -5.62 -12.18
N ILE A 131 16.86 -4.49 -11.65
CA ILE A 131 16.94 -4.24 -10.21
C ILE A 131 16.09 -3.02 -9.92
N TYR A 132 15.06 -3.20 -9.09
CA TYR A 132 14.27 -2.11 -8.54
C TYR A 132 14.54 -1.98 -7.06
N GLN A 133 14.67 -0.75 -6.58
CA GLN A 133 14.83 -0.43 -5.17
C GLN A 133 13.95 0.76 -4.82
N ARG A 134 13.34 0.71 -3.63
CA ARG A 134 12.55 1.80 -3.06
C ARG A 134 12.89 1.93 -1.58
N HIS A 135 13.18 3.13 -1.15
CA HIS A 135 13.51 3.46 0.23
C HIS A 135 12.69 4.67 0.66
N SER A 136 12.13 4.65 1.87
CA SER A 136 11.36 5.76 2.40
C SER A 136 11.49 5.89 3.91
N LEU A 137 11.49 7.12 4.37
CA LEU A 137 11.25 7.50 5.75
C LEU A 137 9.78 7.86 5.88
N VAL A 138 9.11 7.26 6.83
CA VAL A 138 7.68 7.40 7.07
C VAL A 138 7.47 8.00 8.45
N HIS A 139 6.72 9.09 8.49
CA HIS A 139 6.16 9.65 9.72
C HIS A 139 4.66 9.45 9.71
N GLY A 140 4.11 8.86 10.75
CA GLY A 140 2.70 8.55 10.81
C GLY A 140 2.08 8.80 12.17
N ASN A 141 0.76 8.95 12.13
CA ASN A 141 -0.12 9.02 13.29
C ASN A 141 -1.27 8.05 13.09
N VAL A 142 -1.55 7.22 14.10
CA VAL A 142 -2.72 6.34 14.15
C VAL A 142 -3.56 6.71 15.35
N SER A 143 -4.86 6.88 15.13
CA SER A 143 -5.86 7.04 16.18
C SER A 143 -6.71 5.79 16.23
N TYR A 144 -6.81 5.19 17.39
CA TYR A 144 -7.65 4.01 17.64
C TYR A 144 -8.93 4.44 18.34
N GLY A 145 -10.07 4.05 17.79
CA GLY A 145 -11.36 4.14 18.44
C GLY A 145 -11.90 2.74 18.73
N VAL A 146 -12.02 2.37 20.01
CA VAL A 146 -12.84 1.24 20.45
C VAL A 146 -13.98 1.81 21.27
N ARG A 147 -15.16 1.22 21.17
CA ARG A 147 -16.38 1.65 21.87
C ARG A 147 -16.08 1.92 23.36
N ASP A 148 -16.46 3.10 23.85
CA ASP A 148 -16.40 3.57 25.24
C ASP A 148 -14.99 3.77 25.85
N GLN A 149 -13.92 3.75 25.06
CA GLN A 149 -12.59 4.12 25.56
C GLN A 149 -12.07 5.37 24.84
N ASN A 150 -11.26 6.14 25.57
CA ASN A 150 -10.62 7.34 25.04
C ASN A 150 -9.83 7.00 23.76
N THR A 151 -10.02 7.80 22.72
CA THR A 151 -9.24 7.68 21.49
C THR A 151 -7.77 7.86 21.82
N THR A 152 -7.00 6.81 21.63
CA THR A 152 -5.55 6.86 21.82
C THR A 152 -4.91 7.18 20.47
N ALA A 153 -4.08 8.20 20.43
CA ALA A 153 -3.33 8.56 19.24
C ALA A 153 -1.84 8.24 19.45
N GLU A 154 -1.24 7.53 18.51
CA GLU A 154 0.16 7.16 18.54
C GLU A 154 0.90 7.67 17.32
N ASN A 155 2.04 8.31 17.54
CA ASN A 155 2.95 8.73 16.49
C ASN A 155 4.07 7.72 16.34
N TYR A 156 4.42 7.40 15.09
CA TYR A 156 5.50 6.49 14.77
C TYR A 156 6.38 7.01 13.64
N ASN A 157 7.62 6.54 13.62
CA ASN A 157 8.57 6.81 12.55
C ASN A 157 9.16 5.48 12.09
N LEU A 158 9.11 5.24 10.79
CA LEU A 158 9.59 4.00 10.18
C LEU A 158 10.55 4.31 9.04
N TYR A 159 11.51 3.43 8.84
CA TYR A 159 12.17 3.25 7.57
C TYR A 159 11.54 2.04 6.87
N ARG A 160 11.19 2.19 5.60
CA ARG A 160 10.74 1.10 4.73
C ARG A 160 11.66 0.98 3.53
N GLY A 161 12.12 -0.24 3.27
CA GLY A 161 12.92 -0.59 2.12
C GLY A 161 12.29 -1.75 1.36
N ALA A 162 12.36 -1.70 0.03
CA ALA A 162 11.97 -2.80 -0.84
C ALA A 162 12.97 -2.94 -1.97
N ALA A 163 13.30 -4.16 -2.34
CA ALA A 163 14.13 -4.47 -3.50
C ALA A 163 13.53 -5.62 -4.29
N ILE A 164 13.57 -5.53 -5.61
CA ILE A 164 13.16 -6.57 -6.54
C ILE A 164 14.32 -6.80 -7.50
N TYR A 165 14.72 -8.05 -7.63
CA TYR A 165 15.68 -8.51 -8.62
C TYR A 165 15.00 -9.48 -9.56
N GLN A 166 15.09 -9.21 -10.85
CA GLN A 166 14.59 -10.10 -11.90
C GLN A 166 15.72 -10.39 -12.86
N LYS A 167 15.91 -11.64 -13.23
CA LYS A 167 16.89 -12.05 -14.24
C LYS A 167 16.29 -13.11 -15.14
N ALA A 168 16.34 -12.86 -16.43
CA ALA A 168 15.98 -13.82 -17.46
C ALA A 168 17.24 -14.53 -17.97
N TYR A 169 17.16 -15.83 -18.16
CA TYR A 169 18.19 -16.69 -18.72
C TYR A 169 17.77 -17.21 -20.10
N GLN A 170 18.70 -17.82 -20.80
CA GLN A 170 18.41 -18.57 -22.00
C GLN A 170 17.46 -19.73 -21.67
N HIS A 171 16.65 -20.16 -22.64
CA HIS A 171 15.69 -21.26 -22.51
C HIS A 171 14.47 -20.95 -21.60
N GLY A 172 14.12 -19.66 -21.44
CA GLY A 172 12.90 -19.26 -20.75
C GLY A 172 12.96 -19.34 -19.21
N GLN A 173 14.11 -19.66 -18.64
CA GLN A 173 14.29 -19.65 -17.19
C GLN A 173 14.32 -18.21 -16.66
N GLN A 174 13.74 -18.00 -15.47
CA GLN A 174 13.68 -16.68 -14.83
C GLN A 174 13.87 -16.81 -13.31
N ILE A 175 14.70 -15.93 -12.76
CA ILE A 175 14.81 -15.73 -11.31
C ILE A 175 14.11 -14.43 -10.95
N ASN A 176 13.22 -14.49 -9.96
CA ASN A 176 12.59 -13.34 -9.32
C ASN A 176 12.88 -13.42 -7.82
N ALA A 177 13.55 -12.41 -7.29
CA ALA A 177 13.79 -12.26 -5.85
C ALA A 177 13.18 -10.94 -5.39
N ARG A 178 12.50 -10.97 -4.23
CA ARG A 178 11.93 -9.80 -3.56
C ARG A 178 12.42 -9.77 -2.13
N MET A 179 12.83 -8.61 -1.67
CA MET A 179 13.20 -8.34 -0.29
C MET A 179 12.42 -7.12 0.20
N GLU A 180 11.89 -7.21 1.40
CA GLU A 180 11.26 -6.11 2.10
C GLU A 180 11.86 -5.97 3.49
N LEU A 181 11.95 -4.75 3.96
CA LEU A 181 12.58 -4.38 5.21
C LEU A 181 11.78 -3.24 5.83
N GLN A 182 11.48 -3.37 7.11
CA GLN A 182 10.95 -2.30 7.92
C GLN A 182 11.81 -2.16 9.18
N LYS A 183 12.08 -0.94 9.60
CA LYS A 183 12.73 -0.62 10.86
C LYS A 183 11.98 0.50 11.55
N SER A 184 11.58 0.27 12.78
CA SER A 184 11.04 1.31 13.64
C SER A 184 12.16 2.12 14.29
N PHE A 185 11.90 3.42 14.48
CA PHE A 185 12.76 4.31 15.28
C PHE A 185 12.21 4.51 16.71
N LYS A 186 11.06 3.90 17.03
CA LYS A 186 10.45 3.85 18.35
C LYS A 186 10.18 2.40 18.74
N GLU A 187 10.16 2.11 20.05
CA GLU A 187 9.96 0.76 20.57
C GLU A 187 8.54 0.22 20.31
N ASN A 188 7.54 1.07 20.20
CA ASN A 188 6.15 0.65 19.98
C ASN A 188 5.64 1.17 18.65
N VAL A 189 5.49 0.27 17.69
CA VAL A 189 4.77 0.54 16.44
C VAL A 189 3.34 0.06 16.59
N PRO A 190 2.35 0.85 16.17
CA PRO A 190 0.96 0.39 16.15
C PRO A 190 0.84 -0.95 15.42
N SER A 191 0.07 -1.89 15.98
CA SER A 191 -0.09 -3.25 15.41
C SER A 191 -0.58 -3.22 13.95
N SER A 192 -1.35 -2.21 13.57
CA SER A 192 -1.77 -2.00 12.18
C SER A 192 -0.61 -1.60 11.23
N ARG A 193 0.59 -1.31 11.77
CA ARG A 193 1.80 -0.90 11.05
C ARG A 193 3.00 -1.80 11.29
N SER A 194 2.85 -2.83 12.11
CA SER A 194 3.86 -3.87 12.29
C SER A 194 4.13 -4.62 10.98
N PHE A 195 5.33 -5.10 10.82
CA PHE A 195 5.72 -5.92 9.67
C PHE A 195 5.24 -7.35 9.89
N TYR A 196 4.36 -7.83 9.04
CA TYR A 196 3.79 -9.17 9.14
C TYR A 196 4.44 -10.13 8.15
N ILE A 197 4.76 -11.33 8.62
CA ILE A 197 5.28 -12.45 7.84
C ILE A 197 4.29 -13.61 7.92
N GLY A 198 4.00 -14.23 6.79
CA GLY A 198 3.07 -15.34 6.64
C GLY A 198 1.97 -15.04 5.62
N GLY A 199 1.50 -16.09 4.95
CA GLY A 199 0.45 -15.99 3.95
C GLY A 199 0.96 -15.94 2.51
N MET A 200 0.04 -15.81 1.59
CA MET A 200 0.27 -15.96 0.16
C MET A 200 1.24 -14.92 -0.43
N ASN A 201 1.30 -13.74 0.17
CA ASN A 201 2.10 -12.61 -0.34
C ASN A 201 3.51 -12.53 0.25
N THR A 202 3.81 -13.30 1.31
CA THR A 202 5.10 -13.29 2.00
C THR A 202 5.71 -14.69 2.00
N VAL A 203 5.42 -15.53 2.98
CA VAL A 203 5.94 -16.90 3.09
C VAL A 203 4.77 -17.89 2.96
N ARG A 204 4.71 -18.58 1.82
CA ARG A 204 3.67 -19.57 1.55
C ARG A 204 3.80 -20.77 2.50
N GLY A 205 2.67 -21.34 2.92
CA GLY A 205 2.63 -22.48 3.84
C GLY A 205 2.45 -22.07 5.30
N TYR A 206 2.52 -20.80 5.63
CA TYR A 206 2.16 -20.25 6.93
C TYR A 206 0.82 -19.53 6.86
N TYR A 207 0.12 -19.43 7.99
CA TYR A 207 -1.09 -18.61 8.09
C TYR A 207 -0.79 -17.15 7.80
N GLU A 208 -1.79 -16.42 7.33
CA GLU A 208 -1.66 -14.96 7.15
C GLU A 208 -1.33 -14.29 8.50
N ASN A 209 -0.35 -13.36 8.47
CA ASN A 209 0.12 -12.64 9.65
C ASN A 209 0.64 -13.56 10.78
N PHE A 210 1.31 -14.66 10.43
CA PHE A 210 1.81 -15.65 11.40
C PHE A 210 2.82 -15.06 12.39
N LEU A 211 3.69 -14.16 11.93
CA LEU A 211 4.63 -13.43 12.78
C LEU A 211 4.47 -11.93 12.54
N ALA A 212 4.54 -11.15 13.61
CA ALA A 212 4.60 -9.71 13.58
C ALA A 212 5.96 -9.26 14.16
N ALA A 213 6.57 -8.27 13.53
CA ALA A 213 7.77 -7.61 14.01
C ALA A 213 7.64 -6.09 13.89
N ASP A 214 8.31 -5.38 14.76
CA ASP A 214 8.40 -3.93 14.78
C ASP A 214 9.62 -3.44 13.99
#